data_6d5a8772c42e0711424cf86b7367baa5
#
_entry.id   6d5a8772c42e0711424cf86b7367baa5
#
_cell.length_a   1.000
_cell.length_b   1.000
_cell.length_c   1.000
_cell.angle_alpha   90.00
_cell.angle_beta   90.00
_cell.angle_gamma   90.00
#
_symmetry.space_group_name_H-M   'P 1'
#
loop_
_entity.id
_entity.type
_entity.pdbx_description
1 polymer ?
#
loop_
_entity_poly.entity_id
_entity_poly.type
_entity_poly.pdbx_seq_one_letter_code
_entity_poly.pdbx_strand_id
1 'polypeptide(L)'
;MAPFEIGLVMPIAQFGPERTTPRWPVIREIALRAEAMGFDTLWTPDELLWRAEDGPPQGVWDGVSMAGAVAATTSRVKVGTWVLSALHRNPGIIAKTAETLDEISGGRFVFGLGAGHEWPGQARAFGLPEDRIFARFEEALRIIVPLIRTGHADFEGQYHAARDLPQQPVGPRPNAIPLLIGGNGLKGQRHAALHADIWSGYAEERAHVDELGPRLATLDAICDEVGRDPATIGRGAGISVNPLQPAGWRPTAISGPAEEIADTLRSFREAGFTQVDLMLGPGTLEAVEALAPVLELVRAD
;
A
#
# COMPACT_ATOMS: atom_id res chain seq x y z
N MET A 1 -19.09 8.10 -11.28
CA MET A 1 -17.84 8.07 -10.49
C MET A 1 -17.59 6.63 -10.08
N ALA A 2 -16.33 6.18 -10.04
CA ALA A 2 -16.02 4.89 -9.42
C ALA A 2 -16.43 4.91 -7.93
N PRO A 3 -16.83 3.77 -7.35
CA PRO A 3 -17.15 3.71 -5.93
C PRO A 3 -15.92 4.12 -5.10
N PHE A 4 -16.16 4.82 -3.98
CA PHE A 4 -15.12 5.17 -3.03
C PHE A 4 -14.72 3.93 -2.22
N GLU A 5 -13.46 3.56 -2.23
CA GLU A 5 -12.96 2.34 -1.61
C GLU A 5 -12.32 2.61 -0.24
N ILE A 6 -12.50 1.67 0.69
CA ILE A 6 -11.88 1.72 2.01
C ILE A 6 -11.02 0.47 2.19
N GLY A 7 -9.70 0.68 2.29
CA GLY A 7 -8.73 -0.37 2.54
C GLY A 7 -8.34 -0.47 4.02
N LEU A 8 -7.84 -1.65 4.41
CA LEU A 8 -7.29 -1.92 5.73
C LEU A 8 -5.84 -2.38 5.62
N VAL A 9 -4.91 -1.71 6.29
CA VAL A 9 -3.54 -2.17 6.42
C VAL A 9 -3.47 -3.24 7.50
N MET A 10 -3.05 -4.44 7.10
CA MET A 10 -2.99 -5.62 7.98
C MET A 10 -1.95 -5.43 9.08
N PRO A 11 -2.28 -5.74 10.35
CA PRO A 11 -1.38 -5.58 11.48
C PRO A 11 -0.34 -6.71 11.54
N ILE A 12 0.67 -6.65 10.68
CA ILE A 12 1.73 -7.67 10.59
C ILE A 12 3.02 -7.29 11.32
N ALA A 13 3.04 -6.18 12.03
CA ALA A 13 4.21 -5.63 12.69
C ALA A 13 4.04 -5.48 14.21
N GLN A 14 5.14 -5.48 14.93
CA GLN A 14 5.20 -5.24 16.39
C GLN A 14 5.03 -3.75 16.70
N PHE A 15 3.98 -3.13 16.20
CA PHE A 15 3.69 -1.73 16.47
C PHE A 15 2.96 -1.53 17.80
N GLY A 16 3.16 -0.37 18.39
CA GLY A 16 2.51 0.05 19.62
C GLY A 16 3.36 -0.12 20.88
N PRO A 17 2.88 0.39 22.02
CA PRO A 17 3.65 0.42 23.27
C PRO A 17 3.96 -0.97 23.83
N GLU A 18 3.08 -1.93 23.63
CA GLU A 18 3.22 -3.30 24.15
C GLU A 18 4.14 -4.19 23.29
N ARG A 19 4.44 -3.78 22.05
CA ARG A 19 5.30 -4.52 21.10
C ARG A 19 4.97 -5.99 20.99
N THR A 20 3.68 -6.32 21.10
CA THR A 20 3.22 -7.71 20.96
C THR A 20 3.42 -8.19 19.53
N THR A 21 3.93 -9.41 19.38
CA THR A 21 4.08 -10.03 18.05
C THR A 21 2.71 -10.48 17.54
N PRO A 22 2.20 -9.92 16.43
CA PRO A 22 0.96 -10.41 15.85
C PRO A 22 1.13 -11.86 15.37
N ARG A 23 0.22 -12.73 15.75
CA ARG A 23 0.26 -14.16 15.41
C ARG A 23 -0.65 -14.45 14.24
N TRP A 24 -0.24 -15.36 13.37
CA TRP A 24 -1.01 -15.72 12.17
C TRP A 24 -2.50 -16.04 12.44
N PRO A 25 -2.89 -16.82 13.45
CA PRO A 25 -4.32 -17.06 13.71
C PRO A 25 -5.13 -15.77 13.91
N VAL A 26 -4.55 -14.77 14.59
CA VAL A 26 -5.21 -13.47 14.82
C VAL A 26 -5.23 -12.64 13.53
N ILE A 27 -4.12 -12.59 12.79
CA ILE A 27 -4.05 -11.90 11.49
C ILE A 27 -5.09 -12.48 10.53
N ARG A 28 -5.20 -13.81 10.48
CA ARG A 28 -6.20 -14.51 9.66
C ARG A 28 -7.62 -14.16 10.06
N GLU A 29 -7.92 -14.11 11.35
CA GLU A 29 -9.24 -13.74 11.87
C GLU A 29 -9.59 -12.29 11.49
N ILE A 30 -8.65 -11.36 11.64
CA ILE A 30 -8.79 -9.97 11.19
C ILE A 30 -9.10 -9.91 9.69
N ALA A 31 -8.37 -10.66 8.85
CA ALA A 31 -8.60 -10.66 7.41
C ALA A 31 -10.02 -11.13 7.04
N LEU A 32 -10.48 -12.23 7.66
CA LEU A 32 -11.83 -12.74 7.44
C LEU A 32 -12.91 -11.79 7.96
N ARG A 33 -12.67 -11.17 9.10
CA ARG A 33 -13.61 -10.20 9.68
C ARG A 33 -13.71 -8.94 8.82
N ALA A 34 -12.59 -8.39 8.39
CA ALA A 34 -12.55 -7.23 7.50
C ALA A 34 -13.26 -7.52 6.17
N GLU A 35 -13.03 -8.70 5.56
CA GLU A 35 -13.77 -9.14 4.38
C GLU A 35 -15.28 -9.21 4.65
N ALA A 36 -15.70 -9.76 5.77
CA ALA A 36 -17.11 -9.88 6.15
C ALA A 36 -17.76 -8.52 6.40
N MET A 37 -17.04 -7.56 6.96
CA MET A 37 -17.47 -6.18 7.17
C MET A 37 -17.53 -5.38 5.87
N GLY A 38 -16.89 -5.88 4.81
CA GLY A 38 -16.93 -5.28 3.48
C GLY A 38 -15.84 -4.24 3.25
N PHE A 39 -14.67 -4.33 3.86
CA PHE A 39 -13.50 -3.62 3.37
C PHE A 39 -13.23 -3.99 1.92
N ASP A 40 -12.77 -3.02 1.12
CA ASP A 40 -12.55 -3.21 -0.31
C ASP A 40 -11.18 -3.82 -0.61
N THR A 41 -10.15 -3.49 0.19
CA THR A 41 -8.78 -4.01 0.02
C THR A 41 -8.11 -4.27 1.36
N LEU A 42 -7.37 -5.39 1.46
CA LEU A 42 -6.47 -5.70 2.57
C LEU A 42 -5.03 -5.50 2.10
N TRP A 43 -4.31 -4.63 2.77
CA TRP A 43 -2.95 -4.24 2.41
C TRP A 43 -1.90 -4.83 3.33
N THR A 44 -0.80 -5.31 2.78
CA THR A 44 0.37 -5.72 3.56
C THR A 44 1.53 -4.76 3.33
N PRO A 45 2.11 -4.17 4.39
CA PRO A 45 3.32 -3.38 4.27
C PRO A 45 4.54 -4.28 4.00
N ASP A 46 5.62 -3.70 3.48
CA ASP A 46 6.85 -4.43 3.13
C ASP A 46 8.09 -3.86 3.86
N GLU A 47 7.93 -3.35 5.06
CA GLU A 47 9.07 -3.12 5.96
C GLU A 47 9.61 -4.46 6.46
N LEU A 48 10.92 -4.51 6.72
CA LEU A 48 11.60 -5.70 7.24
C LEU A 48 11.88 -5.56 8.75
N LEU A 49 12.13 -4.33 9.17
CA LEU A 49 12.46 -3.98 10.54
C LEU A 49 12.15 -2.51 10.78
N TRP A 50 11.44 -2.20 11.83
CA TRP A 50 11.23 -0.82 12.23
C TRP A 50 11.99 -0.52 13.53
N ARG A 51 12.61 0.65 13.59
CA ARG A 51 13.33 1.12 14.77
C ARG A 51 13.03 2.61 14.98
N ALA A 52 12.48 2.98 16.13
CA ALA A 52 12.48 4.35 16.57
C ALA A 52 13.93 4.80 16.84
N GLU A 53 14.22 6.09 16.72
CA GLU A 53 15.58 6.66 16.76
C GLU A 53 16.40 6.16 17.96
N ASP A 54 15.78 6.05 19.14
CA ASP A 54 16.40 5.58 20.40
C ASP A 54 15.75 4.27 20.92
N GLY A 55 15.00 3.55 20.10
CA GLY A 55 14.26 2.37 20.51
C GLY A 55 14.88 1.05 20.06
N PRO A 56 14.55 -0.08 20.73
CA PRO A 56 14.87 -1.39 20.23
C PRO A 56 14.11 -1.66 18.93
N PRO A 57 14.68 -2.52 18.05
CA PRO A 57 14.03 -2.88 16.80
C PRO A 57 12.68 -3.55 17.05
N GLN A 58 11.72 -3.28 16.18
CA GLN A 58 10.40 -3.93 16.14
C GLN A 58 10.31 -4.77 14.87
N GLY A 59 9.93 -6.03 15.02
CA GLY A 59 9.86 -6.96 13.90
C GLY A 59 8.60 -6.72 13.06
N VAL A 60 8.75 -6.99 11.77
CA VAL A 60 7.65 -7.02 10.81
C VAL A 60 7.68 -8.37 10.12
N TRP A 61 6.55 -9.04 9.96
CA TRP A 61 6.48 -10.25 9.15
C TRP A 61 6.70 -9.89 7.67
N ASP A 62 7.31 -10.80 6.90
CA ASP A 62 7.50 -10.60 5.46
C ASP A 62 6.18 -10.30 4.75
N GLY A 63 6.07 -9.11 4.16
CA GLY A 63 4.83 -8.60 3.59
C GLY A 63 4.32 -9.42 2.41
N VAL A 64 5.22 -9.97 1.60
CA VAL A 64 4.86 -10.82 0.44
C VAL A 64 4.27 -12.14 0.90
N SER A 65 4.92 -12.82 1.87
CA SER A 65 4.42 -14.08 2.44
C SER A 65 3.05 -13.88 3.08
N MET A 66 2.86 -12.75 3.80
CA MET A 66 1.57 -12.41 4.40
C MET A 66 0.51 -12.08 3.36
N ALA A 67 0.84 -11.36 2.28
CA ALA A 67 -0.10 -11.11 1.19
C ALA A 67 -0.60 -12.42 0.57
N GLY A 68 0.29 -13.37 0.32
CA GLY A 68 -0.08 -14.70 -0.18
C GLY A 68 -0.99 -15.46 0.78
N ALA A 69 -0.69 -15.45 2.08
CA ALA A 69 -1.51 -16.10 3.11
C ALA A 69 -2.90 -15.45 3.24
N VAL A 70 -2.99 -14.12 3.22
CA VAL A 70 -4.26 -13.38 3.23
C VAL A 70 -5.06 -13.67 1.96
N ALA A 71 -4.43 -13.63 0.78
CA ALA A 71 -5.08 -13.93 -0.49
C ALA A 71 -5.68 -15.34 -0.54
N ALA A 72 -4.94 -16.35 -0.03
CA ALA A 72 -5.42 -17.73 0.04
C ALA A 72 -6.52 -17.95 1.07
N THR A 73 -6.65 -17.06 2.05
CA THR A 73 -7.63 -17.17 3.14
C THR A 73 -8.95 -16.48 2.81
N THR A 74 -8.91 -15.41 2.01
CA THR A 74 -10.06 -14.58 1.61
C THR A 74 -10.59 -14.98 0.24
N SER A 75 -11.79 -14.53 -0.13
CA SER A 75 -12.45 -14.95 -1.36
C SER A 75 -12.99 -13.80 -2.24
N ARG A 76 -13.22 -12.62 -1.68
CA ARG A 76 -13.87 -11.48 -2.35
C ARG A 76 -13.05 -10.19 -2.27
N VAL A 77 -12.53 -9.88 -1.08
CA VAL A 77 -11.76 -8.66 -0.83
C VAL A 77 -10.50 -8.63 -1.68
N LYS A 78 -10.14 -7.48 -2.21
CA LYS A 78 -8.84 -7.29 -2.88
C LYS A 78 -7.72 -7.47 -1.85
N VAL A 79 -6.59 -7.96 -2.30
CA VAL A 79 -5.37 -8.06 -1.49
C VAL A 79 -4.25 -7.32 -2.19
N GLY A 80 -3.48 -6.54 -1.48
CA GLY A 80 -2.39 -5.80 -2.10
C GLY A 80 -1.20 -5.59 -1.19
N THR A 81 -0.12 -5.10 -1.78
CA THR A 81 1.03 -4.60 -1.05
C THR A 81 0.94 -3.08 -0.91
N TRP A 82 1.27 -2.54 0.27
CA TRP A 82 1.18 -1.09 0.51
C TRP A 82 2.37 -0.57 1.31
N VAL A 83 3.49 -0.34 0.65
CA VAL A 83 3.80 -0.72 -0.73
C VAL A 83 5.04 -1.61 -0.72
N LEU A 84 5.14 -2.52 -1.70
CA LEU A 84 6.32 -3.36 -1.85
C LEU A 84 7.53 -2.49 -2.20
N SER A 85 8.63 -2.69 -1.50
CA SER A 85 9.87 -1.94 -1.70
C SER A 85 10.68 -2.52 -2.87
N ALA A 86 10.97 -1.68 -3.86
CA ALA A 86 11.83 -2.06 -4.97
C ALA A 86 13.30 -2.30 -4.56
N LEU A 87 13.70 -1.85 -3.35
CA LEU A 87 15.05 -2.08 -2.82
C LEU A 87 15.26 -3.47 -2.24
N HIS A 88 14.20 -4.14 -1.82
CA HIS A 88 14.32 -5.38 -1.07
C HIS A 88 14.57 -6.60 -1.96
N ARG A 89 14.26 -6.52 -3.27
CA ARG A 89 14.28 -7.68 -4.17
C ARG A 89 14.70 -7.30 -5.59
N ASN A 90 15.15 -8.28 -6.36
CA ASN A 90 15.40 -8.10 -7.79
C ASN A 90 14.10 -7.74 -8.54
N PRO A 91 14.10 -6.76 -9.47
CA PRO A 91 12.91 -6.32 -10.19
C PRO A 91 12.16 -7.43 -10.95
N GLY A 92 12.88 -8.35 -11.58
CA GLY A 92 12.26 -9.50 -12.25
C GLY A 92 11.56 -10.44 -11.27
N ILE A 93 12.13 -10.63 -10.06
CA ILE A 93 11.49 -11.40 -8.99
C ILE A 93 10.25 -10.66 -8.47
N ILE A 94 10.30 -9.33 -8.35
CA ILE A 94 9.15 -8.52 -7.94
C ILE A 94 7.98 -8.70 -8.91
N ALA A 95 8.23 -8.60 -10.22
CA ALA A 95 7.19 -8.81 -11.23
C ALA A 95 6.63 -10.26 -11.18
N LYS A 96 7.49 -11.25 -11.01
CA LYS A 96 7.06 -12.65 -10.82
C LYS A 96 6.23 -12.84 -9.55
N THR A 97 6.57 -12.13 -8.47
CA THR A 97 5.80 -12.13 -7.23
C THR A 97 4.40 -11.57 -7.47
N ALA A 98 4.26 -10.48 -8.23
CA ALA A 98 2.96 -9.90 -8.54
C ALA A 98 2.05 -10.89 -9.30
N GLU A 99 2.56 -11.58 -10.31
CA GLU A 99 1.81 -12.62 -11.03
C GLU A 99 1.41 -13.79 -10.12
N THR A 100 2.32 -14.22 -9.24
CA THR A 100 2.03 -15.32 -8.31
C THR A 100 0.93 -14.93 -7.31
N LEU A 101 0.95 -13.70 -6.80
CA LEU A 101 -0.08 -13.20 -5.89
C LEU A 101 -1.41 -12.99 -6.62
N ASP A 102 -1.37 -12.60 -7.89
CA ASP A 102 -2.58 -12.50 -8.71
C ASP A 102 -3.22 -13.87 -8.95
N GLU A 103 -2.43 -14.90 -9.25
CA GLU A 103 -2.90 -16.29 -9.35
C GLU A 103 -3.51 -16.79 -8.03
N ILE A 104 -2.79 -16.66 -6.90
CA ILE A 104 -3.26 -17.11 -5.58
C ILE A 104 -4.57 -16.42 -5.20
N SER A 105 -4.70 -15.13 -5.51
CA SER A 105 -5.90 -14.34 -5.19
C SER A 105 -7.07 -14.58 -6.17
N GLY A 106 -6.85 -15.28 -7.29
CA GLY A 106 -7.86 -15.42 -8.36
C GLY A 106 -8.18 -14.10 -9.03
N GLY A 107 -7.18 -13.25 -9.28
CA GLY A 107 -7.35 -11.96 -9.95
C GLY A 107 -7.79 -10.81 -9.04
N ARG A 108 -7.60 -10.90 -7.71
CA ARG A 108 -7.94 -9.84 -6.74
C ARG A 108 -6.73 -9.02 -6.28
N PHE A 109 -5.52 -9.33 -6.74
CA PHE A 109 -4.30 -8.67 -6.29
C PHE A 109 -4.20 -7.25 -6.84
N VAL A 110 -3.78 -6.31 -5.99
CA VAL A 110 -3.39 -4.95 -6.35
C VAL A 110 -1.91 -4.78 -6.04
N PHE A 111 -1.13 -4.53 -7.07
CA PHE A 111 0.32 -4.45 -6.95
C PHE A 111 0.75 -3.05 -6.52
N GLY A 112 0.88 -2.83 -5.23
CA GLY A 112 1.45 -1.60 -4.69
C GLY A 112 2.98 -1.66 -4.66
N LEU A 113 3.63 -0.67 -5.25
CA LEU A 113 5.08 -0.58 -5.41
C LEU A 113 5.59 0.81 -5.01
N GLY A 114 6.76 0.85 -4.39
CA GLY A 114 7.44 2.09 -4.02
C GLY A 114 8.96 2.00 -4.18
N ALA A 115 9.60 3.14 -4.13
CA ALA A 115 11.06 3.22 -4.19
C ALA A 115 11.75 2.54 -2.99
N GLY A 116 11.00 2.34 -1.92
CA GLY A 116 11.51 1.95 -0.62
C GLY A 116 11.74 3.17 0.27
N HIS A 117 11.64 2.94 1.56
CA HIS A 117 11.95 3.92 2.60
C HIS A 117 13.03 3.35 3.50
N GLU A 118 14.03 4.15 3.81
CA GLU A 118 15.08 3.73 4.71
C GLU A 118 14.69 4.07 6.16
N TRP A 119 14.15 3.09 6.87
CA TRP A 119 14.12 3.16 8.32
C TRP A 119 15.55 3.06 8.85
N PRO A 120 15.93 3.85 9.85
CA PRO A 120 17.32 3.88 10.33
C PRO A 120 17.88 2.48 10.58
N GLY A 121 18.90 2.12 9.79
CA GLY A 121 19.62 0.86 9.89
C GLY A 121 18.93 -0.40 9.36
N GLN A 122 17.73 -0.32 8.76
CA GLN A 122 17.08 -1.48 8.13
C GLN A 122 17.91 -2.01 6.96
N ALA A 123 18.22 -1.16 6.00
CA ALA A 123 18.99 -1.56 4.82
C ALA A 123 20.34 -2.16 5.20
N ARG A 124 21.08 -1.51 6.12
CA ARG A 124 22.35 -2.03 6.64
C ARG A 124 22.19 -3.39 7.30
N ALA A 125 21.18 -3.59 8.14
CA ALA A 125 20.96 -4.85 8.86
C ALA A 125 20.71 -6.03 7.92
N PHE A 126 20.09 -5.79 6.77
CA PHE A 126 19.79 -6.80 5.75
C PHE A 126 20.80 -6.82 4.58
N GLY A 127 21.83 -5.97 4.59
CA GLY A 127 22.80 -5.88 3.51
C GLY A 127 22.21 -5.32 2.21
N LEU A 128 21.18 -4.48 2.31
CA LEU A 128 20.51 -3.85 1.17
C LEU A 128 21.19 -2.52 0.81
N PRO A 129 21.00 -2.02 -0.43
CA PRO A 129 21.53 -0.71 -0.82
C PRO A 129 20.94 0.42 0.02
N GLU A 130 21.80 1.36 0.46
CA GLU A 130 21.41 2.57 1.19
C GLU A 130 21.46 3.83 0.30
N ASP A 131 22.03 3.72 -0.90
CA ASP A 131 22.28 4.84 -1.80
C ASP A 131 21.44 4.79 -3.07
N ARG A 132 21.28 5.96 -3.70
CA ARG A 132 20.66 6.08 -5.04
C ARG A 132 19.27 5.45 -5.16
N ILE A 133 18.48 5.45 -4.09
CA ILE A 133 17.18 4.79 -3.98
C ILE A 133 16.28 5.08 -5.21
N PHE A 134 16.12 6.36 -5.58
CA PHE A 134 15.28 6.72 -6.73
C PHE A 134 15.87 6.28 -8.07
N ALA A 135 17.20 6.33 -8.27
CA ALA A 135 17.80 5.85 -9.51
C ALA A 135 17.66 4.33 -9.64
N ARG A 136 17.78 3.58 -8.55
CA ARG A 136 17.50 2.14 -8.51
C ARG A 136 16.04 1.85 -8.81
N PHE A 137 15.12 2.65 -8.26
CA PHE A 137 13.69 2.52 -8.54
C PHE A 137 13.34 2.80 -10.00
N GLU A 138 13.93 3.83 -10.60
CA GLU A 138 13.76 4.15 -12.02
C GLU A 138 14.17 2.97 -12.92
N GLU A 139 15.32 2.35 -12.65
CA GLU A 139 15.74 1.14 -13.39
C GLU A 139 14.85 -0.07 -13.10
N ALA A 140 14.40 -0.23 -11.84
CA ALA A 140 13.47 -1.29 -11.48
C ALA A 140 12.14 -1.16 -12.25
N LEU A 141 11.60 0.04 -12.39
CA LEU A 141 10.38 0.29 -13.18
C LEU A 141 10.57 -0.04 -14.65
N ARG A 142 11.76 0.17 -15.23
CA ARG A 142 12.08 -0.22 -16.62
C ARG A 142 12.09 -1.74 -16.86
N ILE A 143 12.11 -2.53 -15.81
CA ILE A 143 11.99 -3.99 -15.85
C ILE A 143 10.57 -4.42 -15.45
N ILE A 144 10.06 -3.92 -14.32
CA ILE A 144 8.78 -4.36 -13.75
C ILE A 144 7.62 -3.98 -14.67
N VAL A 145 7.57 -2.71 -15.13
CA VAL A 145 6.43 -2.23 -15.92
C VAL A 145 6.28 -3.00 -17.24
N PRO A 146 7.33 -3.21 -18.07
CA PRO A 146 7.21 -4.05 -19.26
C PRO A 146 6.77 -5.48 -18.92
N LEU A 147 7.30 -6.10 -17.86
CA LEU A 147 6.90 -7.45 -17.48
C LEU A 147 5.40 -7.56 -17.20
N ILE A 148 4.84 -6.63 -16.41
CA ILE A 148 3.41 -6.67 -16.02
C ILE A 148 2.47 -6.05 -17.06
N ARG A 149 2.97 -5.39 -18.13
CA ARG A 149 2.14 -4.73 -19.17
C ARG A 149 2.25 -5.38 -20.54
N THR A 150 3.40 -5.97 -20.85
CA THR A 150 3.65 -6.58 -22.17
C THR A 150 4.16 -8.02 -22.08
N GLY A 151 4.46 -8.50 -20.87
CA GLY A 151 4.91 -9.87 -20.63
C GLY A 151 6.39 -10.13 -20.95
N HIS A 152 7.19 -9.09 -21.21
CA HIS A 152 8.60 -9.23 -21.54
C HIS A 152 9.41 -8.01 -21.14
N ALA A 153 10.66 -8.22 -20.69
CA ALA A 153 11.62 -7.15 -20.44
C ALA A 153 13.01 -7.52 -20.94
N ASP A 154 13.66 -6.55 -21.60
CA ASP A 154 15.07 -6.57 -21.95
C ASP A 154 15.68 -5.22 -21.61
N PHE A 155 16.52 -5.16 -20.57
CA PHE A 155 17.07 -3.94 -20.03
C PHE A 155 18.43 -4.19 -19.40
N GLU A 156 19.37 -3.29 -19.65
CA GLU A 156 20.67 -3.23 -19.00
C GLU A 156 20.89 -1.82 -18.44
N GLY A 157 21.03 -1.72 -17.11
CA GLY A 157 21.25 -0.47 -16.38
C GLY A 157 22.50 -0.53 -15.52
N GLN A 158 22.66 0.48 -14.69
CA GLN A 158 23.76 0.57 -13.72
C GLN A 158 23.51 -0.34 -12.50
N TYR A 159 22.26 -0.49 -12.08
CA TYR A 159 21.86 -1.18 -10.85
C TYR A 159 21.14 -2.48 -11.11
N HIS A 160 20.40 -2.55 -12.20
CA HIS A 160 19.56 -3.69 -12.54
C HIS A 160 19.70 -4.09 -14.00
N ALA A 161 19.53 -5.40 -14.26
CA ALA A 161 19.47 -5.92 -15.62
C ALA A 161 18.42 -7.03 -15.72
N ALA A 162 17.79 -7.13 -16.88
CA ALA A 162 16.95 -8.25 -17.30
C ALA A 162 17.29 -8.53 -18.76
N ARG A 163 17.62 -9.79 -19.12
CA ARG A 163 18.03 -10.16 -20.47
C ARG A 163 17.04 -11.15 -21.03
N ASP A 164 16.32 -10.70 -22.07
CA ASP A 164 15.31 -11.52 -22.74
C ASP A 164 14.37 -12.25 -21.74
N LEU A 165 13.90 -11.51 -20.74
CA LEU A 165 13.15 -12.05 -19.60
C LEU A 165 11.65 -12.12 -19.92
N PRO A 166 11.06 -13.32 -20.11
CA PRO A 166 9.63 -13.48 -20.26
C PRO A 166 8.94 -13.53 -18.89
N GLN A 167 7.75 -12.93 -18.79
CA GLN A 167 6.86 -13.07 -17.64
C GLN A 167 6.05 -14.35 -17.79
N GLN A 168 6.54 -15.45 -17.23
CA GLN A 168 5.88 -16.76 -17.29
C GLN A 168 6.08 -17.54 -15.97
N PRO A 169 5.03 -18.27 -15.47
CA PRO A 169 3.66 -18.25 -16.00
C PRO A 169 2.99 -16.90 -15.80
N VAL A 170 1.85 -16.68 -16.44
CA VAL A 170 0.97 -15.52 -16.21
C VAL A 170 -0.25 -15.94 -15.42
N GLY A 171 -0.74 -15.04 -14.56
CA GLY A 171 -1.94 -15.25 -13.76
C GLY A 171 -3.25 -15.01 -14.52
N PRO A 172 -4.38 -14.91 -13.81
CA PRO A 172 -5.72 -14.79 -14.42
C PRO A 172 -5.96 -13.47 -15.16
N ARG A 173 -5.12 -12.44 -14.92
CA ARG A 173 -5.21 -11.12 -15.58
C ARG A 173 -3.92 -10.79 -16.34
N PRO A 174 -3.60 -11.47 -17.43
CA PRO A 174 -2.38 -11.22 -18.19
C PRO A 174 -2.26 -9.74 -18.56
N ASN A 175 -1.13 -9.11 -18.23
CA ASN A 175 -0.81 -7.72 -18.52
C ASN A 175 -1.75 -6.67 -17.89
N ALA A 176 -2.63 -7.05 -16.97
CA ALA A 176 -3.69 -6.20 -16.44
C ALA A 176 -3.75 -6.15 -14.90
N ILE A 177 -2.68 -6.54 -14.19
CA ILE A 177 -2.60 -6.39 -12.74
C ILE A 177 -2.56 -4.89 -12.43
N PRO A 178 -3.50 -4.35 -11.60
CA PRO A 178 -3.49 -2.95 -11.22
C PRO A 178 -2.20 -2.60 -10.46
N LEU A 179 -1.50 -1.55 -10.91
CA LEU A 179 -0.29 -1.03 -10.29
C LEU A 179 -0.61 0.22 -9.49
N LEU A 180 -0.34 0.18 -8.20
CA LEU A 180 -0.33 1.34 -7.33
C LEU A 180 1.11 1.78 -7.10
N ILE A 181 1.41 3.07 -7.27
CA ILE A 181 2.71 3.64 -6.88
C ILE A 181 2.51 4.60 -5.71
N GLY A 182 3.20 4.30 -4.60
CA GLY A 182 3.19 5.11 -3.39
C GLY A 182 4.28 6.19 -3.38
N GLY A 183 3.95 7.33 -2.78
CA GLY A 183 4.94 8.37 -2.49
C GLY A 183 4.38 9.78 -2.50
N ASN A 184 4.75 10.54 -1.46
CA ASN A 184 4.30 11.92 -1.25
C ASN A 184 5.05 12.96 -2.08
N GLY A 185 6.27 12.64 -2.55
CA GLY A 185 7.14 13.58 -3.25
C GLY A 185 6.90 13.63 -4.75
N LEU A 186 7.37 14.72 -5.40
CA LEU A 186 7.22 14.96 -6.85
C LEU A 186 7.71 13.79 -7.72
N LYS A 187 8.82 13.14 -7.34
CA LYS A 187 9.36 11.98 -8.08
C LYS A 187 8.39 10.79 -8.03
N GLY A 188 7.85 10.48 -6.85
CA GLY A 188 6.85 9.42 -6.69
C GLY A 188 5.60 9.68 -7.53
N GLN A 189 5.06 10.91 -7.46
CA GLN A 189 3.91 11.32 -8.27
C GLN A 189 4.19 11.25 -9.77
N ARG A 190 5.41 11.61 -10.21
CA ARG A 190 5.78 11.51 -11.63
C ARG A 190 5.83 10.06 -12.10
N HIS A 191 6.38 9.15 -11.31
CA HIS A 191 6.36 7.72 -11.65
C HIS A 191 4.94 7.15 -11.65
N ALA A 192 4.09 7.60 -10.73
CA ALA A 192 2.68 7.22 -10.72
C ALA A 192 1.95 7.73 -11.98
N ALA A 193 2.13 8.99 -12.36
CA ALA A 193 1.54 9.56 -13.57
C ALA A 193 1.98 8.82 -14.85
N LEU A 194 3.24 8.36 -14.91
CA LEU A 194 3.77 7.64 -16.07
C LEU A 194 3.33 6.17 -16.16
N HIS A 195 3.16 5.48 -15.03
CA HIS A 195 3.12 4.02 -15.02
C HIS A 195 1.97 3.40 -14.24
N ALA A 196 1.42 4.10 -13.23
CA ALA A 196 0.48 3.49 -12.29
C ALA A 196 -0.98 3.64 -12.71
N ASP A 197 -1.81 2.72 -12.25
CA ASP A 197 -3.27 2.85 -12.30
C ASP A 197 -3.79 3.67 -11.10
N ILE A 198 -3.02 3.66 -9.98
CA ILE A 198 -3.35 4.36 -8.73
C ILE A 198 -2.11 5.05 -8.19
N TRP A 199 -2.21 6.32 -7.83
CA TRP A 199 -1.26 6.99 -6.95
C TRP A 199 -1.77 6.90 -5.51
N SER A 200 -0.87 6.67 -4.53
CA SER A 200 -1.21 6.68 -3.12
C SER A 200 -0.24 7.56 -2.32
N GLY A 201 -0.80 8.51 -1.58
CA GLY A 201 -0.09 9.31 -0.60
C GLY A 201 -0.37 8.83 0.83
N TYR A 202 0.48 9.22 1.79
CA TYR A 202 0.28 8.94 3.21
C TYR A 202 0.30 10.24 4.02
N ALA A 203 -0.72 10.45 4.86
CA ALA A 203 -0.80 11.60 5.76
C ALA A 203 0.05 11.31 7.02
N GLU A 204 1.19 11.97 7.11
CA GLU A 204 2.21 11.72 8.15
C GLU A 204 1.97 12.54 9.42
N GLU A 205 1.53 13.80 9.26
CA GLU A 205 1.40 14.76 10.34
C GLU A 205 0.00 14.81 10.95
N ARG A 206 -0.99 14.76 10.10
CA ARG A 206 -2.41 14.78 10.48
C ARG A 206 -3.17 13.87 9.53
N ALA A 207 -3.91 12.97 10.01
CA ALA A 207 -4.76 12.11 9.17
C ALA A 207 -5.95 12.92 8.58
N HIS A 208 -5.67 14.03 7.92
CA HIS A 208 -6.64 14.99 7.41
C HIS A 208 -6.42 15.31 5.94
N VAL A 209 -7.51 15.60 5.24
CA VAL A 209 -7.50 15.88 3.79
C VAL A 209 -6.61 17.09 3.42
N ASP A 210 -6.49 18.08 4.30
CA ASP A 210 -5.66 19.28 4.06
C ASP A 210 -4.17 18.95 3.85
N GLU A 211 -3.71 17.83 4.36
CA GLU A 211 -2.31 17.40 4.17
C GLU A 211 -2.08 16.83 2.78
N LEU A 212 -3.00 16.03 2.26
CA LEU A 212 -2.86 15.34 0.97
C LEU A 212 -3.59 16.04 -0.18
N GLY A 213 -4.64 16.81 0.10
CA GLY A 213 -5.41 17.51 -0.93
C GLY A 213 -4.56 18.36 -1.89
N PRO A 214 -3.60 19.17 -1.42
CA PRO A 214 -2.72 19.95 -2.29
C PRO A 214 -1.87 19.09 -3.25
N ARG A 215 -1.63 17.82 -2.91
CA ARG A 215 -0.87 16.88 -3.74
C ARG A 215 -1.67 16.41 -4.96
N LEU A 216 -3.00 16.46 -4.91
CA LEU A 216 -3.84 16.12 -6.07
C LEU A 216 -3.64 17.12 -7.21
N ALA A 217 -3.61 18.42 -6.91
CA ALA A 217 -3.32 19.44 -7.93
C ALA A 217 -1.91 19.28 -8.55
N THR A 218 -0.95 18.86 -7.72
CA THR A 218 0.42 18.55 -8.21
C THR A 218 0.41 17.31 -9.10
N LEU A 219 -0.34 16.27 -8.74
CA LEU A 219 -0.49 15.06 -9.56
C LEU A 219 -1.14 15.39 -10.91
N ASP A 220 -2.20 16.22 -10.90
CA ASP A 220 -2.90 16.64 -12.11
C ASP A 220 -1.96 17.40 -13.05
N ALA A 221 -1.21 18.37 -12.53
CA ALA A 221 -0.22 19.11 -13.33
C ALA A 221 0.86 18.18 -13.92
N ILE A 222 1.33 17.19 -13.15
CA ILE A 222 2.30 16.21 -13.66
C ILE A 222 1.66 15.31 -14.73
N CYS A 223 0.40 14.91 -14.57
CA CYS A 223 -0.32 14.16 -15.60
C CYS A 223 -0.39 14.95 -16.91
N ASP A 224 -0.74 16.23 -16.84
CA ASP A 224 -0.76 17.11 -18.01
C ASP A 224 0.61 17.23 -18.68
N GLU A 225 1.70 17.38 -17.89
CA GLU A 225 3.07 17.42 -18.40
C GLU A 225 3.48 16.14 -19.15
N VAL A 226 3.02 14.97 -18.71
CA VAL A 226 3.35 13.68 -19.34
C VAL A 226 2.33 13.26 -20.41
N GLY A 227 1.32 14.10 -20.67
CA GLY A 227 0.28 13.84 -21.68
C GLY A 227 -0.75 12.79 -21.26
N ARG A 228 -0.99 12.63 -19.96
CA ARG A 228 -2.00 11.70 -19.41
C ARG A 228 -3.21 12.47 -18.92
N ASP A 229 -4.41 11.99 -19.25
CA ASP A 229 -5.64 12.51 -18.64
C ASP A 229 -5.65 12.20 -17.12
N PRO A 230 -5.68 13.23 -16.23
CA PRO A 230 -5.71 13.05 -14.77
C PRO A 230 -6.90 12.23 -14.26
N ALA A 231 -7.99 12.16 -15.01
CA ALA A 231 -9.17 11.36 -14.64
C ALA A 231 -8.92 9.84 -14.74
N THR A 232 -7.84 9.42 -15.41
CA THR A 232 -7.52 7.99 -15.61
C THR A 232 -6.67 7.40 -14.49
N ILE A 233 -6.24 8.19 -13.51
CA ILE A 233 -5.47 7.70 -12.37
C ILE A 233 -6.30 7.72 -11.08
N GLY A 234 -6.38 6.57 -10.41
CA GLY A 234 -6.95 6.47 -9.06
C GLY A 234 -6.11 7.24 -8.04
N ARG A 235 -6.72 7.72 -6.97
CA ARG A 235 -6.12 8.60 -5.97
C ARG A 235 -6.33 8.02 -4.59
N GLY A 236 -5.27 7.43 -4.03
CA GLY A 236 -5.29 6.81 -2.71
C GLY A 236 -4.74 7.72 -1.62
N ALA A 237 -5.33 7.65 -0.44
CA ALA A 237 -4.87 8.30 0.76
C ALA A 237 -4.68 7.28 1.89
N GLY A 238 -3.48 7.17 2.44
CA GLY A 238 -3.23 6.42 3.65
C GLY A 238 -3.36 7.30 4.89
N ILE A 239 -4.06 6.83 5.89
CA ILE A 239 -4.26 7.54 7.16
C ILE A 239 -4.19 6.61 8.36
N SER A 240 -3.75 7.15 9.50
CA SER A 240 -3.81 6.44 10.77
C SER A 240 -5.14 6.70 11.48
N VAL A 241 -5.75 5.63 12.02
CA VAL A 241 -7.03 5.68 12.74
C VAL A 241 -6.92 4.92 14.07
N ASN A 242 -7.46 5.50 15.15
CA ASN A 242 -7.58 4.88 16.46
C ASN A 242 -9.06 4.87 16.90
N PRO A 243 -9.82 3.83 16.53
CA PRO A 243 -11.26 3.79 16.81
C PRO A 243 -11.61 3.46 18.27
N LEU A 244 -10.65 2.97 19.08
CA LEU A 244 -10.94 2.48 20.44
C LEU A 244 -10.73 3.50 21.54
N GLN A 245 -10.10 4.64 21.31
CA GLN A 245 -9.77 5.65 22.32
C GLN A 245 -9.34 5.12 23.73
N PRO A 246 -8.50 5.87 24.48
CA PRO A 246 -7.92 7.16 24.15
C PRO A 246 -6.76 7.06 23.17
N ALA A 247 -6.56 8.14 22.42
CA ALA A 247 -5.40 8.29 21.55
C ALA A 247 -4.12 8.13 22.37
N GLY A 248 -3.28 7.20 21.99
CA GLY A 248 -2.02 6.96 22.71
C GLY A 248 -0.90 6.45 21.82
N TRP A 249 -1.27 5.86 20.70
CA TRP A 249 -0.28 5.18 19.86
C TRP A 249 0.33 6.07 18.77
N ARG A 250 -0.47 6.89 18.12
CA ARG A 250 -0.02 7.92 17.18
C ARG A 250 -0.80 9.21 17.44
N PRO A 251 -0.11 10.30 17.82
CA PRO A 251 -0.77 11.59 18.03
C PRO A 251 -1.50 12.11 16.78
N THR A 252 -1.09 11.62 15.62
CA THR A 252 -1.62 11.99 14.30
C THR A 252 -2.81 11.14 13.85
N ALA A 253 -3.15 10.07 14.58
CA ALA A 253 -4.27 9.20 14.22
C ALA A 253 -5.61 9.89 14.51
N ILE A 254 -6.55 9.73 13.59
CA ILE A 254 -7.95 10.11 13.85
C ILE A 254 -8.49 9.21 14.96
N SER A 255 -9.10 9.83 15.95
CA SER A 255 -9.80 9.13 17.01
C SER A 255 -11.10 9.89 17.32
N GLY A 256 -12.13 9.18 17.75
CA GLY A 256 -13.42 9.81 18.05
C GLY A 256 -14.58 8.86 17.82
N PRO A 257 -15.83 9.36 17.94
CA PRO A 257 -17.01 8.63 17.54
C PRO A 257 -16.98 8.21 16.07
N ALA A 258 -17.77 7.21 15.71
CA ALA A 258 -17.84 6.70 14.34
C ALA A 258 -18.20 7.80 13.33
N GLU A 259 -19.04 8.74 13.71
CA GLU A 259 -19.46 9.88 12.90
C GLU A 259 -18.27 10.78 12.51
N GLU A 260 -17.39 11.11 13.47
CA GLU A 260 -16.23 11.98 13.21
C GLU A 260 -15.21 11.28 12.28
N ILE A 261 -15.00 9.98 12.48
CA ILE A 261 -14.15 9.18 11.57
C ILE A 261 -14.78 9.12 10.18
N ALA A 262 -16.08 8.86 10.08
CA ALA A 262 -16.81 8.80 8.82
C ALA A 262 -16.78 10.16 8.08
N ASP A 263 -16.96 11.27 8.79
CA ASP A 263 -16.88 12.62 8.21
C ASP A 263 -15.49 12.90 7.64
N THR A 264 -14.44 12.44 8.32
CA THR A 264 -13.09 12.56 7.79
C THR A 264 -12.93 11.74 6.51
N LEU A 265 -13.41 10.49 6.45
CA LEU A 265 -13.35 9.68 5.22
C LEU A 265 -14.13 10.34 4.07
N ARG A 266 -15.30 10.92 4.36
CA ARG A 266 -16.10 11.68 3.38
C ARG A 266 -15.34 12.88 2.84
N SER A 267 -14.61 13.62 3.69
CA SER A 267 -13.81 14.77 3.24
C SER A 267 -12.75 14.39 2.21
N PHE A 268 -12.15 13.21 2.31
CA PHE A 268 -11.25 12.68 1.28
C PHE A 268 -12.00 12.39 -0.02
N ARG A 269 -13.17 11.75 0.04
CA ARG A 269 -14.02 11.50 -1.14
C ARG A 269 -14.41 12.80 -1.84
N GLU A 270 -14.84 13.80 -1.09
CA GLU A 270 -15.24 15.13 -1.59
C GLU A 270 -14.07 15.88 -2.23
N ALA A 271 -12.86 15.70 -1.71
CA ALA A 271 -11.64 16.27 -2.30
C ALA A 271 -11.19 15.55 -3.59
N GLY A 272 -11.81 14.42 -3.95
CA GLY A 272 -11.52 13.68 -5.17
C GLY A 272 -10.59 12.47 -5.00
N PHE A 273 -10.39 11.99 -3.78
CA PHE A 273 -9.75 10.69 -3.56
C PHE A 273 -10.72 9.56 -3.94
N THR A 274 -10.19 8.50 -4.54
CA THR A 274 -10.95 7.31 -4.94
C THR A 274 -10.89 6.19 -3.91
N GLN A 275 -9.90 6.24 -3.00
CA GLN A 275 -9.75 5.29 -1.90
C GLN A 275 -9.08 5.92 -0.69
N VAL A 276 -9.37 5.37 0.49
CA VAL A 276 -8.67 5.65 1.75
C VAL A 276 -8.26 4.35 2.41
N ASP A 277 -6.97 4.25 2.79
CA ASP A 277 -6.36 3.05 3.35
C ASP A 277 -6.04 3.30 4.83
N LEU A 278 -6.67 2.50 5.71
CA LEU A 278 -6.65 2.71 7.15
C LEU A 278 -5.55 1.90 7.83
N MET A 279 -4.62 2.58 8.50
CA MET A 279 -3.66 1.96 9.42
C MET A 279 -4.17 2.09 10.85
N LEU A 280 -4.51 0.97 11.48
CA LEU A 280 -5.10 0.97 12.81
C LEU A 280 -4.09 1.03 13.94
N GLY A 281 -4.41 1.78 14.95
CA GLY A 281 -3.79 1.76 16.25
C GLY A 281 -4.84 1.64 17.37
N PRO A 282 -4.87 0.53 18.12
CA PRO A 282 -4.07 -0.69 17.96
C PRO A 282 -4.51 -1.57 16.79
N GLY A 283 -3.60 -2.41 16.28
CA GLY A 283 -3.89 -3.39 15.23
C GLY A 283 -4.55 -4.66 15.78
N THR A 284 -5.73 -4.55 16.37
CA THR A 284 -6.46 -5.65 17.02
C THR A 284 -7.78 -5.95 16.32
N LEU A 285 -8.33 -7.14 16.54
CA LEU A 285 -9.65 -7.50 16.02
C LEU A 285 -10.74 -6.54 16.54
N GLU A 286 -10.68 -6.17 17.82
CA GLU A 286 -11.60 -5.21 18.43
C GLU A 286 -11.56 -3.85 17.72
N ALA A 287 -10.37 -3.35 17.37
CA ALA A 287 -10.24 -2.09 16.62
C ALA A 287 -10.83 -2.19 15.20
N VAL A 288 -10.69 -3.34 14.55
CA VAL A 288 -11.33 -3.58 13.26
C VAL A 288 -12.85 -3.58 13.40
N GLU A 289 -13.39 -4.28 14.40
CA GLU A 289 -14.83 -4.36 14.65
C GLU A 289 -15.44 -3.00 15.02
N ALA A 290 -14.70 -2.15 15.72
CA ALA A 290 -15.12 -0.79 16.04
C ALA A 290 -15.32 0.11 14.79
N LEU A 291 -14.78 -0.27 13.64
CA LEU A 291 -15.00 0.44 12.38
C LEU A 291 -16.31 0.05 11.65
N ALA A 292 -17.06 -0.95 12.14
CA ALA A 292 -18.30 -1.36 11.47
C ALA A 292 -19.28 -0.17 11.24
N PRO A 293 -19.61 0.63 12.26
CA PRO A 293 -20.51 1.78 12.07
C PRO A 293 -19.90 2.86 11.14
N VAL A 294 -18.57 3.01 11.13
CA VAL A 294 -17.91 3.95 10.20
C VAL A 294 -18.15 3.53 8.75
N LEU A 295 -17.95 2.23 8.43
CA LEU A 295 -18.19 1.71 7.08
C LEU A 295 -19.66 1.86 6.66
N GLU A 296 -20.60 1.60 7.57
CA GLU A 296 -22.04 1.80 7.31
C GLU A 296 -22.35 3.26 6.99
N LEU A 297 -21.85 4.20 7.80
CA LEU A 297 -22.06 5.64 7.62
C LEU A 297 -21.48 6.16 6.30
N VAL A 298 -20.27 5.74 5.91
CA VAL A 298 -19.62 6.19 4.67
C VAL A 298 -20.32 5.63 3.43
N ARG A 299 -20.97 4.47 3.54
CA ARG A 299 -21.65 3.79 2.42
C ARG A 299 -23.13 4.14 2.28
N ALA A 300 -23.73 4.74 3.31
CA ALA A 300 -25.14 5.15 3.27
C ALA A 300 -25.39 6.36 2.33
N ASP A 301 -24.32 7.05 1.94
CA ASP A 301 -24.32 8.21 1.02
C ASP A 301 -23.88 7.80 -0.41
#